data_bc38a1c30277fa1708a44aeff9d21f64
#
_entry.id   bc38a1c30277fa1708a44aeff9d21f64
#
_cell.length_a   1.000
_cell.length_b   1.000
_cell.length_c   1.000
_cell.angle_alpha   90.00
_cell.angle_beta   90.00
_cell.angle_gamma   90.00
#
_symmetry.space_group_name_H-M   'P 1'
#
loop_
_entity.id
_entity.type
_entity.pdbx_description
1 polymer ?
#
loop_
_entity_poly.entity_id
_entity_poly.type
_entity_poly.pdbx_seq_one_letter_code
_entity_poly.pdbx_strand_id
1 'polypeptide(L)'
;MILGAATVSPDVVAWGVGAAILAGGVGIAVLNPPMRAQDEADDAAAERPPRRQWLGARMIAVLTMAFGTTTLLSGVDLAIVATLREAGQVSWAAVVVVVFGLSSVIGGLIYGALSRPLPTWLLLSLLGLVTIPAGLARDWPWLCVAVVGSGLLTAPTLGTVADAVSRLAPPGVRGEVIGLQSSAQSAGFALGSPLVGVAIDLSVPAGGFATAGLAGLAAALTGYLLSRRSPAVPTPTSRRATSDSR
;
A
#
# COMPACT_ATOMS: atom_id res chain seq x y z
N MET A 1 29.98 10.93 -30.29
CA MET A 1 30.03 9.47 -30.05
C MET A 1 28.70 9.07 -29.45
N ILE A 2 27.82 8.60 -30.32
CA ILE A 2 26.40 8.25 -29.94
C ILE A 2 26.47 6.79 -29.47
N LEU A 3 26.51 6.60 -28.15
CA LEU A 3 26.22 5.28 -27.57
C LEU A 3 24.72 5.07 -27.76
N GLY A 4 24.38 4.09 -28.63
CA GLY A 4 23.01 3.73 -28.93
C GLY A 4 22.24 3.42 -27.64
N ALA A 5 21.22 4.22 -27.41
CA ALA A 5 20.17 3.85 -26.49
C ALA A 5 19.54 2.55 -27.03
N ALA A 6 19.88 1.43 -26.40
CA ALA A 6 19.14 0.19 -26.59
C ALA A 6 17.71 0.49 -26.13
N THR A 7 16.86 0.81 -27.11
CA THR A 7 15.42 0.91 -26.88
C THR A 7 14.96 -0.51 -26.54
N VAL A 8 14.87 -0.78 -25.24
CA VAL A 8 14.19 -2.00 -24.77
C VAL A 8 12.78 -1.90 -25.34
N SER A 9 12.45 -2.77 -26.27
CA SER A 9 11.13 -2.75 -26.91
C SER A 9 10.06 -2.89 -25.82
N PRO A 10 8.94 -2.18 -25.89
CA PRO A 10 7.84 -2.28 -24.91
C PRO A 10 7.42 -3.72 -24.65
N ASP A 11 7.55 -4.58 -25.67
CA ASP A 11 7.24 -6.00 -25.60
C ASP A 11 8.15 -6.76 -24.61
N VAL A 12 9.46 -6.48 -24.58
CA VAL A 12 10.39 -7.14 -23.65
C VAL A 12 10.06 -6.77 -22.20
N VAL A 13 9.67 -5.54 -21.94
CA VAL A 13 9.23 -5.10 -20.60
C VAL A 13 7.92 -5.80 -20.23
N ALA A 14 6.96 -5.84 -21.12
CA ALA A 14 5.67 -6.50 -20.90
C ALA A 14 5.84 -8.02 -20.63
N TRP A 15 6.66 -8.69 -21.42
CA TRP A 15 6.97 -10.12 -21.22
C TRP A 15 7.75 -10.35 -19.90
N GLY A 16 8.68 -9.46 -19.55
CA GLY A 16 9.43 -9.54 -18.30
C GLY A 16 8.54 -9.41 -17.06
N VAL A 17 7.63 -8.44 -17.08
CA VAL A 17 6.64 -8.25 -16.01
C VAL A 17 5.67 -9.43 -15.95
N GLY A 18 5.16 -9.91 -17.10
CA GLY A 18 4.30 -11.09 -17.17
C GLY A 18 4.96 -12.34 -16.60
N ALA A 19 6.22 -12.58 -16.96
CA ALA A 19 7.00 -13.71 -16.43
C ALA A 19 7.25 -13.60 -14.91
N ALA A 20 7.53 -12.39 -14.40
CA ALA A 20 7.72 -12.16 -12.96
C ALA A 20 6.42 -12.40 -12.17
N ILE A 21 5.27 -11.97 -12.69
CA ILE A 21 3.96 -12.21 -12.08
C ILE A 21 3.65 -13.71 -12.06
N LEU A 22 3.87 -14.41 -13.19
CA LEU A 22 3.67 -15.86 -13.27
C LEU A 22 4.60 -16.62 -12.33
N ALA A 23 5.88 -16.27 -12.28
CA ALA A 23 6.84 -16.91 -11.38
C ALA A 23 6.45 -16.68 -9.91
N GLY A 24 6.04 -15.47 -9.55
CA GLY A 24 5.52 -15.14 -8.23
C GLY A 24 4.25 -15.93 -7.89
N GLY A 25 3.31 -16.01 -8.82
CA GLY A 25 2.06 -16.77 -8.66
C GLY A 25 2.30 -18.28 -8.50
N VAL A 26 3.17 -18.85 -9.33
CA VAL A 26 3.59 -20.27 -9.20
C VAL A 26 4.33 -20.50 -7.89
N GLY A 27 5.23 -19.60 -7.51
CA GLY A 27 5.94 -19.69 -6.22
C GLY A 27 4.98 -19.71 -5.04
N ILE A 28 3.98 -18.84 -5.02
CA ILE A 28 2.94 -18.84 -3.96
C ILE A 28 2.11 -20.12 -4.01
N ALA A 29 1.73 -20.60 -5.20
CA ALA A 29 0.93 -21.82 -5.35
C ALA A 29 1.67 -23.06 -4.86
N VAL A 30 2.98 -23.16 -5.13
CA VAL A 30 3.83 -24.29 -4.71
C VAL A 30 4.12 -24.23 -3.20
N LEU A 31 4.33 -23.03 -2.65
CA LEU A 31 4.61 -22.82 -1.23
C LEU A 31 3.35 -22.71 -0.36
N ASN A 32 2.17 -22.81 -0.97
CA ASN A 32 0.88 -22.65 -0.25
C ASN A 32 0.65 -23.85 0.67
N PRO A 33 0.80 -23.70 2.00
CA PRO A 33 0.51 -24.78 2.93
C PRO A 33 -0.99 -25.07 2.99
N PRO A 34 -1.42 -26.33 3.24
CA PRO A 34 -2.82 -26.75 3.25
C PRO A 34 -3.71 -26.12 4.35
N MET A 35 -3.15 -25.21 5.12
CA MET A 35 -3.85 -24.52 6.22
C MET A 35 -5.03 -23.63 5.76
N ARG A 36 -5.04 -23.18 4.52
CA ARG A 36 -6.14 -22.32 3.99
C ARG A 36 -7.49 -23.02 3.88
N ALA A 37 -7.49 -24.29 3.56
CA ALA A 37 -8.74 -25.05 3.42
C ALA A 37 -9.48 -25.21 4.76
N GLN A 38 -8.74 -25.30 5.87
CA GLN A 38 -9.34 -25.36 7.21
C GLN A 38 -9.85 -23.99 7.66
N ASP A 39 -9.06 -22.92 7.45
CA ASP A 39 -9.50 -21.56 7.79
C ASP A 39 -10.72 -21.11 6.98
N GLU A 40 -10.82 -21.51 5.70
CA GLU A 40 -12.00 -21.24 4.85
C GLU A 40 -13.24 -22.04 5.27
N ALA A 41 -13.05 -23.29 5.69
CA ALA A 41 -14.14 -24.11 6.20
C ALA A 41 -14.66 -23.59 7.55
N ASP A 42 -13.77 -23.18 8.43
CA ASP A 42 -14.10 -22.57 9.71
C ASP A 42 -14.81 -21.20 9.55
N ASP A 43 -14.34 -20.38 8.59
CA ASP A 43 -15.01 -19.12 8.24
C ASP A 43 -16.40 -19.34 7.62
N ALA A 44 -16.58 -20.39 6.82
CA ALA A 44 -17.88 -20.71 6.21
C ALA A 44 -18.89 -21.23 7.24
N ALA A 45 -18.41 -21.90 8.29
CA ALA A 45 -19.23 -22.44 9.39
C ALA A 45 -19.48 -21.41 10.49
N ALA A 46 -18.73 -20.31 10.56
CA ALA A 46 -18.86 -19.30 11.59
C ALA A 46 -20.14 -18.46 11.41
N GLU A 47 -20.80 -18.18 12.51
CA GLU A 47 -21.96 -17.30 12.55
C GLU A 47 -21.56 -15.87 12.13
N ARG A 48 -22.28 -15.28 11.17
CA ARG A 48 -21.95 -13.95 10.62
C ARG A 48 -22.37 -12.85 11.59
N PRO A 49 -21.45 -12.14 12.22
CA PRO A 49 -21.79 -11.06 13.12
C PRO A 49 -22.42 -9.88 12.34
N PRO A 50 -23.37 -9.14 12.92
CA PRO A 50 -23.98 -7.99 12.29
C PRO A 50 -22.94 -6.90 12.01
N ARG A 51 -23.06 -6.22 10.88
CA ARG A 51 -22.08 -5.19 10.40
C ARG A 51 -21.71 -4.15 11.44
N ARG A 52 -22.65 -3.77 12.30
CA ARG A 52 -22.41 -2.78 13.37
C ARG A 52 -21.35 -3.21 14.40
N GLN A 53 -21.08 -4.50 14.53
CA GLN A 53 -20.11 -5.00 15.50
C GLN A 53 -18.67 -4.91 15.00
N TRP A 54 -18.44 -5.07 13.70
CA TRP A 54 -17.11 -5.09 13.14
C TRP A 54 -16.77 -3.87 12.28
N LEU A 55 -17.77 -3.18 11.69
CA LEU A 55 -17.56 -1.95 10.92
C LEU A 55 -17.50 -0.74 11.88
N GLY A 56 -16.61 -0.82 12.87
CA GLY A 56 -16.35 0.24 13.83
C GLY A 56 -15.33 1.26 13.34
N ALA A 57 -15.09 2.32 14.12
CA ALA A 57 -14.19 3.40 13.77
C ALA A 57 -12.75 2.92 13.48
N ARG A 58 -12.29 1.82 14.10
CA ARG A 58 -10.98 1.21 13.80
C ARG A 58 -10.92 0.62 12.38
N MET A 59 -11.97 -0.11 11.97
CA MET A 59 -12.05 -0.66 10.61
C MET A 59 -12.08 0.48 9.58
N ILE A 60 -12.93 1.49 9.82
CA ILE A 60 -13.00 2.68 8.96
C ILE A 60 -11.64 3.39 8.89
N ALA A 61 -10.92 3.50 10.01
CA ALA A 61 -9.58 4.08 10.04
C ALA A 61 -8.61 3.33 9.10
N VAL A 62 -8.60 2.00 9.17
CA VAL A 62 -7.70 1.18 8.33
C VAL A 62 -8.12 1.25 6.86
N LEU A 63 -9.41 1.25 6.55
CA LEU A 63 -9.92 1.41 5.17
C LEU A 63 -9.58 2.80 4.60
N THR A 64 -9.65 3.85 5.43
CA THR A 64 -9.21 5.20 5.03
C THR A 64 -7.71 5.24 4.74
N MET A 65 -6.89 4.56 5.55
CA MET A 65 -5.46 4.45 5.29
C MET A 65 -5.17 3.60 4.04
N ALA A 66 -5.94 2.53 3.79
CA ALA A 66 -5.86 1.74 2.55
C ALA A 66 -6.14 2.61 1.31
N PHE A 67 -7.24 3.35 1.34
CA PHE A 67 -7.61 4.32 0.30
C PHE A 67 -6.51 5.37 0.08
N GLY A 68 -6.03 6.01 1.15
CA GLY A 68 -5.00 7.05 1.07
C GLY A 68 -3.66 6.55 0.56
N THR A 69 -3.28 5.31 0.91
CA THR A 69 -2.05 4.68 0.40
C THR A 69 -2.10 4.54 -1.12
N THR A 70 -3.19 4.01 -1.66
CA THR A 70 -3.32 3.81 -3.12
C THR A 70 -3.56 5.12 -3.88
N THR A 71 -4.23 6.11 -3.26
CA THR A 71 -4.33 7.47 -3.80
C THR A 71 -2.96 8.11 -3.95
N LEU A 72 -2.11 8.00 -2.92
CA LEU A 72 -0.73 8.50 -2.95
C LEU A 72 0.08 7.78 -4.04
N LEU A 73 0.04 6.45 -4.08
CA LEU A 73 0.83 5.67 -5.05
C LEU A 73 0.43 5.99 -6.50
N SER A 74 -0.87 5.99 -6.81
CA SER A 74 -1.37 6.37 -8.15
C SER A 74 -0.97 7.80 -8.52
N GLY A 75 -0.96 8.71 -7.55
CA GLY A 75 -0.49 10.08 -7.75
C GLY A 75 1.02 10.16 -8.03
N VAL A 76 1.83 9.36 -7.32
CA VAL A 76 3.28 9.26 -7.54
C VAL A 76 3.59 8.73 -8.94
N ASP A 77 2.88 7.69 -9.38
CA ASP A 77 3.06 7.12 -10.72
C ASP A 77 2.84 8.19 -11.81
N LEU A 78 1.76 8.98 -11.69
CA LEU A 78 1.48 10.07 -12.62
C LEU A 78 2.53 11.19 -12.54
N ALA A 79 2.94 11.58 -11.33
CA ALA A 79 3.92 12.63 -11.11
C ALA A 79 5.31 12.27 -11.68
N ILE A 80 5.74 11.00 -11.58
CA ILE A 80 6.96 10.49 -12.20
C ILE A 80 6.90 10.69 -13.73
N VAL A 81 5.81 10.26 -14.35
CA VAL A 81 5.64 10.37 -15.81
C VAL A 81 5.60 11.84 -16.24
N ALA A 82 4.91 12.70 -15.50
CA ALA A 82 4.81 14.13 -15.80
C ALA A 82 6.18 14.82 -15.71
N THR A 83 6.97 14.53 -14.67
CA THR A 83 8.33 15.07 -14.50
C THR A 83 9.26 14.65 -15.62
N LEU A 84 9.23 13.38 -16.01
CA LEU A 84 10.06 12.87 -17.10
C LEU A 84 9.61 13.42 -18.48
N ARG A 85 8.33 13.69 -18.66
CA ARG A 85 7.81 14.35 -19.87
C ARG A 85 8.33 15.78 -19.97
N GLU A 86 8.25 16.56 -18.88
CA GLU A 86 8.74 17.94 -18.84
C GLU A 86 10.25 18.00 -19.10
N ALA A 87 11.03 17.05 -18.55
CA ALA A 87 12.45 16.93 -18.79
C ALA A 87 12.82 16.38 -20.19
N GLY A 88 11.86 15.95 -21.01
CA GLY A 88 12.13 15.28 -22.30
C GLY A 88 12.80 13.90 -22.14
N GLN A 89 12.68 13.27 -21.00
CA GLN A 89 13.41 12.06 -20.60
C GLN A 89 12.49 10.85 -20.37
N VAL A 90 11.36 10.77 -21.06
CA VAL A 90 10.35 9.70 -20.88
C VAL A 90 10.93 8.29 -21.11
N SER A 91 11.97 8.17 -21.97
CA SER A 91 12.67 6.91 -22.19
C SER A 91 13.30 6.29 -20.93
N TRP A 92 13.51 7.09 -19.88
CA TRP A 92 14.06 6.64 -18.60
C TRP A 92 12.99 6.23 -17.58
N ALA A 93 11.69 6.34 -17.94
CA ALA A 93 10.59 5.98 -17.04
C ALA A 93 10.69 4.53 -16.53
N ALA A 94 11.07 3.59 -17.40
CA ALA A 94 11.25 2.20 -17.02
C ALA A 94 12.33 2.02 -15.94
N VAL A 95 13.43 2.77 -16.03
CA VAL A 95 14.51 2.72 -15.04
C VAL A 95 14.03 3.24 -13.69
N VAL A 96 13.31 4.36 -13.67
CA VAL A 96 12.76 4.95 -12.43
C VAL A 96 11.77 3.98 -11.77
N VAL A 97 10.87 3.36 -12.55
CA VAL A 97 9.91 2.37 -12.04
C VAL A 97 10.61 1.13 -11.49
N VAL A 98 11.66 0.63 -12.16
CA VAL A 98 12.45 -0.50 -11.66
C VAL A 98 13.14 -0.15 -10.34
N VAL A 99 13.76 1.02 -10.24
CA VAL A 99 14.38 1.50 -8.99
C VAL A 99 13.35 1.60 -7.87
N PHE A 100 12.18 2.15 -8.14
CA PHE A 100 11.08 2.22 -7.19
C PHE A 100 10.63 0.82 -6.74
N GLY A 101 10.42 -0.10 -7.68
CA GLY A 101 10.01 -1.48 -7.39
C GLY A 101 11.04 -2.25 -6.57
N LEU A 102 12.33 -2.18 -6.95
CA LEU A 102 13.41 -2.82 -6.18
C LEU A 102 13.52 -2.24 -4.77
N SER A 103 13.41 -0.92 -4.63
CA SER A 103 13.38 -0.26 -3.33
C SER A 103 12.22 -0.75 -2.48
N SER A 104 11.04 -0.96 -3.08
CA SER A 104 9.86 -1.49 -2.38
C SER A 104 10.09 -2.91 -1.89
N VAL A 105 10.69 -3.78 -2.69
CA VAL A 105 11.05 -5.15 -2.27
C VAL A 105 12.04 -5.11 -1.11
N ILE A 106 13.10 -4.30 -1.21
CA ILE A 106 14.10 -4.16 -0.15
C ILE A 106 13.44 -3.64 1.13
N GLY A 107 12.60 -2.62 1.02
CA GLY A 107 11.86 -2.07 2.16
C GLY A 107 10.95 -3.09 2.82
N GLY A 108 10.24 -3.91 2.05
CA GLY A 108 9.42 -5.01 2.53
C GLY A 108 10.22 -6.07 3.30
N LEU A 109 11.39 -6.47 2.76
CA LEU A 109 12.28 -7.42 3.41
C LEU A 109 12.86 -6.89 4.72
N ILE A 110 13.35 -5.64 4.72
CA ILE A 110 13.86 -4.98 5.93
C ILE A 110 12.77 -4.90 6.99
N TYR A 111 11.58 -4.46 6.59
CA TYR A 111 10.45 -4.34 7.51
C TYR A 111 10.00 -5.69 8.07
N GLY A 112 9.97 -6.74 7.23
CA GLY A 112 9.65 -8.11 7.65
C GLY A 112 10.63 -8.69 8.66
N ALA A 113 11.88 -8.22 8.66
CA ALA A 113 12.91 -8.59 9.62
C ALA A 113 12.84 -7.79 10.95
N LEU A 114 12.02 -6.73 11.02
CA LEU A 114 11.90 -5.93 12.24
C LEU A 114 11.10 -6.68 13.31
N SER A 115 11.67 -6.77 14.52
CA SER A 115 11.03 -7.40 15.67
C SER A 115 9.82 -6.65 16.21
N ARG A 116 9.67 -5.37 15.86
CA ARG A 116 8.55 -4.52 16.30
C ARG A 116 7.88 -3.86 15.10
N PRO A 117 6.65 -4.25 14.76
CA PRO A 117 5.92 -3.63 13.67
C PRO A 117 5.56 -2.17 14.02
N LEU A 118 5.84 -1.28 13.07
CA LEU A 118 5.44 0.12 13.19
C LEU A 118 3.93 0.24 12.89
N PRO A 119 3.24 1.19 13.53
CA PRO A 119 1.83 1.39 13.26
C PRO A 119 1.61 1.93 11.84
N THR A 120 0.54 1.48 11.18
CA THR A 120 0.20 1.81 9.79
C THR A 120 0.14 3.32 9.53
N TRP A 121 -0.44 4.10 10.47
CA TRP A 121 -0.52 5.55 10.33
C TRP A 121 0.86 6.23 10.26
N LEU A 122 1.85 5.70 10.99
CA LEU A 122 3.22 6.23 10.98
C LEU A 122 3.91 5.95 9.64
N LEU A 123 3.78 4.72 9.14
CA LEU A 123 4.35 4.34 7.84
C LEU A 123 3.75 5.15 6.69
N LEU A 124 2.43 5.33 6.68
CA LEU A 124 1.76 6.15 5.69
C LEU A 124 2.15 7.63 5.81
N SER A 125 2.32 8.14 7.04
CA SER A 125 2.81 9.51 7.25
C SER A 125 4.25 9.68 6.74
N LEU A 126 5.13 8.72 7.02
CA LEU A 126 6.50 8.75 6.51
C LEU A 126 6.53 8.65 4.99
N LEU A 127 5.71 7.77 4.40
CA LEU A 127 5.59 7.63 2.96
C LEU A 127 5.15 8.96 2.32
N GLY A 128 4.11 9.61 2.86
CA GLY A 128 3.66 10.92 2.37
C GLY A 128 4.73 12.01 2.53
N LEU A 129 5.42 12.04 3.68
CA LEU A 129 6.46 13.04 3.95
C LEU A 129 7.66 12.91 3.03
N VAL A 130 8.11 11.67 2.77
CA VAL A 130 9.26 11.38 1.89
C VAL A 130 8.91 11.60 0.41
N THR A 131 7.63 11.48 0.05
CA THR A 131 7.15 11.72 -1.32
C THR A 131 7.19 13.21 -1.70
N ILE A 132 6.91 14.13 -0.77
CA ILE A 132 6.84 15.57 -1.07
C ILE A 132 8.15 16.11 -1.68
N PRO A 133 9.35 15.87 -1.09
CA PRO A 133 10.60 16.40 -1.65
C PRO A 133 10.99 15.76 -2.99
N ALA A 134 10.37 14.64 -3.40
CA ALA A 134 10.61 14.06 -4.72
C ALA A 134 10.24 15.03 -5.87
N GLY A 135 9.33 15.97 -5.64
CA GLY A 135 9.00 17.02 -6.59
C GLY A 135 10.13 18.02 -6.87
N LEU A 136 11.22 18.01 -6.09
CA LEU A 136 12.42 18.83 -6.36
C LEU A 136 13.35 18.20 -7.40
N ALA A 137 13.12 16.93 -7.74
CA ALA A 137 13.91 16.25 -8.77
C ALA A 137 13.53 16.76 -10.16
N ARG A 138 14.54 17.25 -10.91
CA ARG A 138 14.36 17.81 -12.26
C ARG A 138 14.80 16.86 -13.36
N ASP A 139 15.64 15.89 -13.02
CA ASP A 139 16.27 14.95 -13.95
C ASP A 139 16.06 13.52 -13.46
N TRP A 140 16.08 12.53 -14.38
CA TRP A 140 15.87 11.13 -14.05
C TRP A 140 16.81 10.57 -12.96
N PRO A 141 18.11 10.93 -12.84
CA PRO A 141 18.96 10.39 -11.79
C PRO A 141 18.53 10.87 -10.40
N TRP A 142 18.19 12.15 -10.28
CA TRP A 142 17.68 12.71 -9.02
C TRP A 142 16.31 12.15 -8.66
N LEU A 143 15.49 11.90 -9.68
CA LEU A 143 14.18 11.25 -9.47
C LEU A 143 14.36 9.81 -8.97
N CYS A 144 15.35 9.05 -9.51
CA CYS A 144 15.69 7.73 -8.98
C CYS A 144 16.06 7.78 -7.49
N VAL A 145 16.90 8.73 -7.07
CA VAL A 145 17.27 8.90 -5.66
C VAL A 145 16.04 9.24 -4.81
N ALA A 146 15.20 10.14 -5.30
CA ALA A 146 14.02 10.59 -4.59
C ALA A 146 12.97 9.47 -4.39
N VAL A 147 12.75 8.64 -5.42
CA VAL A 147 11.78 7.54 -5.35
C VAL A 147 12.27 6.35 -4.52
N VAL A 148 13.56 6.23 -4.22
CA VAL A 148 14.06 5.18 -3.31
C VAL A 148 13.40 5.27 -1.94
N GLY A 149 13.29 6.47 -1.39
CA GLY A 149 12.68 6.67 -0.07
C GLY A 149 11.21 6.27 -0.03
N SER A 150 10.42 6.69 -1.02
CA SER A 150 9.01 6.30 -1.13
C SER A 150 8.85 4.82 -1.47
N GLY A 151 9.71 4.27 -2.33
CA GLY A 151 9.73 2.84 -2.63
C GLY A 151 9.94 1.99 -1.37
N LEU A 152 10.97 2.29 -0.57
CA LEU A 152 11.27 1.57 0.68
C LEU A 152 10.09 1.50 1.65
N LEU A 153 9.24 2.52 1.68
CA LEU A 153 8.08 2.60 2.57
C LEU A 153 6.81 2.00 1.97
N THR A 154 6.74 1.78 0.66
CA THR A 154 5.52 1.33 -0.03
C THR A 154 5.09 -0.08 0.41
N ALA A 155 5.97 -1.08 0.30
CA ALA A 155 5.63 -2.45 0.67
C ALA A 155 5.32 -2.61 2.17
N PRO A 156 6.08 -2.01 3.11
CA PRO A 156 5.72 -2.00 4.51
C PRO A 156 4.35 -1.39 4.79
N THR A 157 4.01 -0.26 4.14
CA THR A 157 2.73 0.41 4.33
C THR A 157 1.58 -0.46 3.86
N LEU A 158 1.67 -1.04 2.65
CA LEU A 158 0.65 -1.95 2.12
C LEU A 158 0.49 -3.21 2.98
N GLY A 159 1.61 -3.78 3.42
CA GLY A 159 1.64 -4.96 4.28
C GLY A 159 0.97 -4.71 5.64
N THR A 160 1.25 -3.59 6.28
CA THR A 160 0.63 -3.24 7.57
C THR A 160 -0.85 -2.92 7.45
N VAL A 161 -1.31 -2.34 6.34
CA VAL A 161 -2.74 -2.17 6.05
C VAL A 161 -3.42 -3.52 5.95
N ALA A 162 -2.88 -4.45 5.17
CA ALA A 162 -3.44 -5.79 5.00
C ALA A 162 -3.47 -6.59 6.32
N ASP A 163 -2.39 -6.53 7.10
CA ASP A 163 -2.30 -7.16 8.42
C ASP A 163 -3.33 -6.56 9.40
N ALA A 164 -3.46 -5.22 9.43
CA ALA A 164 -4.44 -4.55 10.29
C ALA A 164 -5.88 -4.93 9.94
N VAL A 165 -6.21 -5.03 8.65
CA VAL A 165 -7.53 -5.50 8.17
C VAL A 165 -7.77 -6.95 8.60
N SER A 166 -6.80 -7.83 8.38
CA SER A 166 -6.92 -9.24 8.74
C SER A 166 -7.12 -9.47 10.24
N ARG A 167 -6.44 -8.69 11.08
CA ARG A 167 -6.60 -8.73 12.55
C ARG A 167 -7.94 -8.20 13.05
N LEU A 168 -8.54 -7.26 12.33
CA LEU A 168 -9.83 -6.66 12.69
C LEU A 168 -11.02 -7.44 12.13
N ALA A 169 -10.80 -8.34 11.17
CA ALA A 169 -11.83 -9.13 10.53
C ALA A 169 -12.28 -10.30 11.43
N PRO A 170 -13.55 -10.33 11.90
CA PRO A 170 -14.05 -11.47 12.63
C PRO A 170 -14.17 -12.72 11.73
N PRO A 171 -14.11 -13.92 12.29
CA PRO A 171 -14.48 -15.13 11.57
C PRO A 171 -15.87 -15.02 10.95
N GLY A 172 -16.06 -15.60 9.77
CA GLY A 172 -17.34 -15.58 9.03
C GLY A 172 -17.58 -14.35 8.15
N VAL A 173 -16.80 -13.25 8.30
CA VAL A 173 -16.90 -12.04 7.46
C VAL A 173 -15.57 -11.61 6.83
N ARG A 174 -14.52 -12.42 6.94
CA ARG A 174 -13.18 -12.08 6.39
C ARG A 174 -13.21 -11.76 4.90
N GLY A 175 -13.96 -12.52 4.11
CA GLY A 175 -14.11 -12.26 2.68
C GLY A 175 -14.77 -10.90 2.40
N GLU A 176 -15.80 -10.52 3.19
CA GLU A 176 -16.46 -9.22 3.06
C GLU A 176 -15.50 -8.07 3.41
N VAL A 177 -14.72 -8.23 4.46
CA VAL A 177 -13.74 -7.22 4.90
C VAL A 177 -12.61 -7.05 3.89
N ILE A 178 -12.08 -8.14 3.32
CA ILE A 178 -11.07 -8.12 2.26
C ILE A 178 -11.65 -7.46 0.99
N GLY A 179 -12.90 -7.79 0.63
CA GLY A 179 -13.59 -7.14 -0.49
C GLY A 179 -13.74 -5.63 -0.28
N LEU A 180 -14.06 -5.20 0.94
CA LEU A 180 -14.16 -3.78 1.29
C LEU A 180 -12.80 -3.07 1.22
N GLN A 181 -11.73 -3.72 1.68
CA GLN A 181 -10.36 -3.22 1.53
C GLN A 181 -9.99 -3.05 0.06
N SER A 182 -10.23 -4.07 -0.77
CA SER A 182 -9.95 -4.02 -2.21
C SER A 182 -10.74 -2.91 -2.90
N SER A 183 -12.00 -2.70 -2.51
CA SER A 183 -12.82 -1.61 -3.01
C SER A 183 -12.27 -0.24 -2.61
N ALA A 184 -11.82 -0.07 -1.36
CA ALA A 184 -11.21 1.15 -0.87
C ALA A 184 -9.90 1.45 -1.63
N GLN A 185 -9.06 0.44 -1.85
CA GLN A 185 -7.82 0.57 -2.63
C GLN A 185 -8.09 0.92 -4.09
N SER A 186 -9.07 0.27 -4.73
CA SER A 186 -9.45 0.55 -6.12
C SER A 186 -9.99 1.98 -6.27
N ALA A 187 -10.81 2.43 -5.33
CA ALA A 187 -11.31 3.81 -5.31
C ALA A 187 -10.16 4.81 -5.12
N GLY A 188 -9.20 4.52 -4.25
CA GLY A 188 -8.01 5.33 -4.06
C GLY A 188 -7.16 5.43 -5.33
N PHE A 189 -6.97 4.31 -6.01
CA PHE A 189 -6.25 4.27 -7.30
C PHE A 189 -6.97 5.09 -8.37
N ALA A 190 -8.29 4.94 -8.48
CA ALA A 190 -9.10 5.65 -9.46
C ALA A 190 -9.13 7.18 -9.25
N LEU A 191 -9.06 7.63 -7.99
CA LEU A 191 -9.10 9.06 -7.65
C LEU A 191 -7.73 9.71 -7.55
N GLY A 192 -6.66 8.94 -7.31
CA GLY A 192 -5.31 9.46 -7.12
C GLY A 192 -4.77 10.17 -8.36
N SER A 193 -4.84 9.54 -9.53
CA SER A 193 -4.36 10.12 -10.77
C SER A 193 -5.11 11.38 -11.19
N PRO A 194 -6.46 11.45 -11.19
CA PRO A 194 -7.17 12.69 -11.48
C PRO A 194 -6.85 13.82 -10.49
N LEU A 195 -6.77 13.50 -9.19
CA LEU A 195 -6.45 14.49 -8.16
C LEU A 195 -5.08 15.13 -8.40
N VAL A 196 -4.08 14.31 -8.68
CA VAL A 196 -2.72 14.77 -8.95
C VAL A 196 -2.63 15.41 -10.33
N GLY A 197 -3.35 14.90 -11.33
CA GLY A 197 -3.42 15.47 -12.67
C GLY A 197 -3.88 16.93 -12.65
N VAL A 198 -4.96 17.23 -11.95
CA VAL A 198 -5.44 18.60 -11.76
C VAL A 198 -4.38 19.47 -11.06
N ALA A 199 -3.69 18.95 -10.07
CA ALA A 199 -2.64 19.70 -9.38
C ALA A 199 -1.44 20.02 -10.30
N ILE A 200 -1.06 19.10 -11.18
CA ILE A 200 -0.01 19.30 -12.18
C ILE A 200 -0.45 20.33 -13.22
N ASP A 201 -1.69 20.25 -13.71
CA ASP A 201 -2.23 21.18 -14.71
C ASP A 201 -2.31 22.61 -14.18
N LEU A 202 -2.57 22.79 -12.88
CA LEU A 202 -2.64 24.10 -12.22
C LEU A 202 -1.28 24.64 -11.76
N SER A 203 -0.22 23.83 -11.77
CA SER A 203 1.08 24.25 -11.25
C SER A 203 2.24 23.72 -12.12
N VAL A 204 3.05 22.86 -11.55
CA VAL A 204 4.20 22.18 -12.17
C VAL A 204 4.22 20.72 -11.68
N PRO A 205 4.94 19.80 -12.34
CA PRO A 205 5.02 18.40 -11.91
C PRO A 205 5.42 18.20 -10.43
N ALA A 206 6.19 19.13 -9.87
CA ALA A 206 6.50 19.16 -8.43
C ALA A 206 5.24 19.24 -7.54
N GLY A 207 4.21 19.95 -7.99
CA GLY A 207 2.91 20.01 -7.31
C GLY A 207 2.21 18.65 -7.24
N GLY A 208 2.47 17.77 -8.21
CA GLY A 208 1.93 16.41 -8.22
C GLY A 208 2.43 15.58 -7.04
N PHE A 209 3.74 15.56 -6.77
CA PHE A 209 4.32 14.87 -5.61
C PHE A 209 3.84 15.47 -4.29
N ALA A 210 3.74 16.80 -4.21
CA ALA A 210 3.22 17.47 -3.03
C ALA A 210 1.76 17.09 -2.75
N THR A 211 0.92 17.08 -3.78
CA THR A 211 -0.51 16.71 -3.66
C THR A 211 -0.66 15.23 -3.26
N ALA A 212 0.09 14.33 -3.89
CA ALA A 212 0.09 12.91 -3.54
C ALA A 212 0.53 12.70 -2.09
N GLY A 213 1.63 13.33 -1.67
CA GLY A 213 2.14 13.24 -0.30
C GLY A 213 1.16 13.81 0.72
N LEU A 214 0.56 14.97 0.45
CA LEU A 214 -0.45 15.58 1.32
C LEU A 214 -1.72 14.73 1.43
N ALA A 215 -2.18 14.10 0.35
CA ALA A 215 -3.31 13.18 0.39
C ALA A 215 -3.01 11.97 1.30
N GLY A 216 -1.80 11.40 1.21
CA GLY A 216 -1.34 10.35 2.12
C GLY A 216 -1.29 10.79 3.57
N LEU A 217 -0.74 11.98 3.85
CA LEU A 217 -0.70 12.56 5.20
C LEU A 217 -2.10 12.81 5.77
N ALA A 218 -3.02 13.34 4.97
CA ALA A 218 -4.41 13.56 5.37
C ALA A 218 -5.10 12.25 5.73
N ALA A 219 -4.90 11.19 4.93
CA ALA A 219 -5.44 9.86 5.21
C ALA A 219 -4.83 9.24 6.47
N ALA A 220 -3.51 9.40 6.68
CA ALA A 220 -2.82 8.94 7.88
C ALA A 220 -3.34 9.64 9.14
N LEU A 221 -3.48 10.96 9.08
CA LEU A 221 -4.02 11.76 10.19
C LEU A 221 -5.47 11.38 10.51
N THR A 222 -6.31 11.27 9.49
CA THR A 222 -7.71 10.85 9.66
C THR A 222 -7.81 9.46 10.27
N GLY A 223 -7.03 8.50 9.76
CA GLY A 223 -6.96 7.15 10.30
C GLY A 223 -6.47 7.13 11.75
N TYR A 224 -5.46 7.92 12.09
CA TYR A 224 -4.97 8.05 13.46
C TYR A 224 -6.03 8.63 14.40
N LEU A 225 -6.70 9.71 14.01
CA LEU A 225 -7.75 10.34 14.83
C LEU A 225 -8.94 9.40 15.07
N LEU A 226 -9.37 8.67 14.04
CA LEU A 226 -10.43 7.68 14.15
C LEU A 226 -10.03 6.51 15.06
N SER A 227 -8.78 6.04 14.96
CA SER A 227 -8.30 4.95 15.80
C SER A 227 -8.22 5.33 17.28
N ARG A 228 -7.90 6.58 17.61
CA ARG A 228 -7.88 7.09 18.99
C ARG A 228 -9.26 7.22 19.62
N ARG A 229 -10.30 7.46 18.83
CA ARG A 229 -11.67 7.62 19.32
C ARG A 229 -12.35 6.29 19.65
N SER A 230 -11.76 5.17 19.27
CA SER A 230 -12.31 3.84 19.56
C SER A 230 -11.89 3.39 20.96
N PRO A 231 -12.83 3.09 21.88
CA PRO A 231 -12.52 2.47 23.16
C PRO A 231 -11.76 1.16 22.94
N ALA A 232 -10.78 0.88 23.81
CA ALA A 232 -10.10 -0.41 23.81
C ALA A 232 -11.15 -1.52 23.96
N VAL A 233 -11.17 -2.48 23.04
CA VAL A 233 -11.96 -3.69 23.21
C VAL A 233 -11.43 -4.39 24.46
N PRO A 234 -12.29 -4.65 25.48
CA PRO A 234 -11.83 -5.38 26.66
C PRO A 234 -11.33 -6.75 26.17
N THR A 235 -10.10 -7.08 26.49
CA THR A 235 -9.57 -8.43 26.34
C THR A 235 -10.52 -9.37 27.07
N PRO A 236 -11.00 -10.47 26.43
CA PRO A 236 -11.77 -11.48 27.15
C PRO A 236 -10.87 -11.99 28.29
N THR A 237 -11.20 -11.62 29.51
CA THR A 237 -10.60 -12.23 30.68
C THR A 237 -10.85 -13.71 30.56
N SER A 238 -9.80 -14.50 30.41
CA SER A 238 -9.85 -15.93 30.48
C SER A 238 -10.60 -16.29 31.77
N ARG A 239 -11.84 -16.71 31.61
CA ARG A 239 -12.59 -17.32 32.70
C ARG A 239 -11.80 -18.53 33.09
N ARG A 240 -10.96 -18.40 34.11
CA ARG A 240 -10.40 -19.57 34.81
C ARG A 240 -11.57 -20.45 35.13
N ALA A 241 -11.65 -21.60 34.45
CA ALA A 241 -12.46 -22.70 34.90
C ALA A 241 -11.90 -23.09 36.27
N THR A 242 -12.56 -22.60 37.32
CA THR A 242 -12.44 -23.22 38.65
C THR A 242 -13.10 -24.59 38.46
N SER A 243 -12.26 -25.60 38.22
CA SER A 243 -12.63 -26.96 38.42
C SER A 243 -12.90 -27.14 39.92
N ASP A 244 -14.16 -27.09 40.27
CA ASP A 244 -14.64 -27.48 41.57
C ASP A 244 -14.52 -29.00 41.66
N SER A 245 -13.50 -29.43 42.40
CA SER A 245 -13.32 -30.80 42.85
C SER A 245 -14.35 -31.05 43.96
N ARG A 246 -15.37 -31.86 43.69
CA ARG A 246 -15.99 -32.70 44.71
C ARG A 246 -16.36 -34.07 44.14
#